data_3d021859c540c7f406e5ec370061bb12
#
_entry.id   3d021859c540c7f406e5ec370061bb12
#
_cell.length_a   1.000
_cell.length_b   1.000
_cell.length_c   1.000
_cell.angle_alpha   90.00
_cell.angle_beta   90.00
_cell.angle_gamma   90.00
#
_symmetry.space_group_name_H-M   'P 1'
#
loop_
_entity.id
_entity.type
_entity.pdbx_description
1 polymer ?
#
loop_
_entity_poly.entity_id
_entity_poly.type
_entity_poly.pdbx_seq_one_letter_code
_entity_poly.pdbx_strand_id
1 'polypeptide(L)'
;MQLRIGNGYDIHRLVPGRPLILGGQQLQHPDGLGLDGHSDADVLVHAIMDALLGALSLGDIGKYFPPDDPRWKGADSLVLLEQVVALVADRGWQVVNVDSVVIAERPKLKPHIEAMRTAIAARIGIEPERVGVKATTNEKLGPEGREEGISCQAVALLQC
;
A
#
# COMPACT_ATOMS: atom_id res chain seq x y z
N MET A 1 0.05 16.85 22.93
CA MET A 1 -0.36 15.94 21.85
C MET A 1 -0.42 16.75 20.54
N GLN A 2 0.38 16.38 19.56
CA GLN A 2 0.32 16.94 18.21
C GLN A 2 -0.21 15.87 17.27
N LEU A 3 -0.94 16.28 16.25
CA LEU A 3 -1.49 15.37 15.24
C LEU A 3 -0.98 15.78 13.86
N ARG A 4 -0.72 14.79 13.02
CA ARG A 4 -0.39 14.98 11.61
C ARG A 4 -1.15 13.99 10.75
N ILE A 5 -1.60 14.46 9.60
CA ILE A 5 -2.26 13.64 8.59
C ILE A 5 -1.40 13.63 7.32
N GLY A 6 -1.33 12.50 6.68
CA GLY A 6 -0.72 12.36 5.37
C GLY A 6 -1.62 11.56 4.44
N ASN A 7 -1.46 11.76 3.15
CA ASN A 7 -2.10 10.95 2.13
C ASN A 7 -1.04 10.33 1.21
N GLY A 8 -1.39 9.19 0.63
CA GLY A 8 -0.58 8.51 -0.37
C GLY A 8 -1.46 8.02 -1.51
N TYR A 9 -0.90 7.98 -2.68
CA TYR A 9 -1.51 7.43 -3.88
C TYR A 9 -0.48 6.65 -4.66
N ASP A 10 -0.85 5.48 -5.16
CA ASP A 10 -0.02 4.69 -6.05
C ASP A 10 -0.86 3.95 -7.08
N ILE A 11 -0.29 3.66 -8.22
CA ILE A 11 -0.90 2.89 -9.30
C ILE A 11 0.15 2.01 -9.97
N HIS A 12 -0.18 0.75 -10.21
CA HIS A 12 0.65 -0.19 -10.95
C HIS A 12 -0.12 -0.82 -12.10
N ARG A 13 0.59 -1.06 -13.20
CA ARG A 13 0.03 -1.70 -14.39
C ARG A 13 -0.21 -3.19 -14.15
N LEU A 14 -1.34 -3.70 -14.66
CA LEU A 14 -1.60 -5.13 -14.74
C LEU A 14 -0.88 -5.72 -15.96
N VAL A 15 -0.06 -6.74 -15.73
CA VAL A 15 0.73 -7.42 -16.77
C VAL A 15 0.71 -8.94 -16.55
N PRO A 16 0.87 -9.75 -17.63
CA PRO A 16 1.02 -11.18 -17.47
C PRO A 16 2.37 -11.55 -16.84
N GLY A 17 2.44 -12.73 -16.19
CA GLY A 17 3.69 -13.30 -15.67
C GLY A 17 4.21 -12.70 -14.37
N ARG A 18 3.44 -11.81 -13.75
CA ARG A 18 3.76 -11.25 -12.42
C ARG A 18 2.78 -11.79 -11.37
N PRO A 19 3.21 -12.00 -10.12
CA PRO A 19 2.27 -12.26 -9.03
C PRO A 19 1.41 -11.01 -8.76
N LEU A 20 0.17 -11.21 -8.34
CA LEU A 20 -0.68 -10.15 -7.84
C LEU A 20 -0.59 -10.14 -6.31
N ILE A 21 0.10 -9.14 -5.76
CA ILE A 21 0.27 -8.97 -4.32
C ILE A 21 -0.40 -7.67 -3.88
N LEU A 22 -1.31 -7.77 -2.92
CA LEU A 22 -2.02 -6.63 -2.32
C LEU A 22 -2.12 -6.82 -0.81
N GLY A 23 -1.68 -5.84 -0.04
CA GLY A 23 -1.68 -5.91 1.42
C GLY A 23 -0.91 -7.11 1.96
N GLY A 24 0.19 -7.48 1.29
CA GLY A 24 1.00 -8.65 1.60
C GLY A 24 0.35 -9.99 1.24
N GLN A 25 -0.82 -10.00 0.59
CA GLN A 25 -1.51 -11.22 0.19
C GLN A 25 -1.32 -11.48 -1.30
N GLN A 26 -0.98 -12.72 -1.65
CA GLN A 26 -0.94 -13.15 -3.04
C GLN A 26 -2.34 -13.58 -3.48
N LEU A 27 -2.86 -12.89 -4.49
CA LEU A 27 -4.19 -13.14 -5.05
C LEU A 27 -4.10 -13.77 -6.42
N GLN A 28 -5.21 -14.40 -6.84
CA GLN A 28 -5.37 -14.95 -8.19
C GLN A 28 -6.19 -13.98 -9.03
N HIS A 29 -5.59 -13.47 -10.11
CA HIS A 29 -6.33 -12.71 -11.12
C HIS A 29 -6.96 -13.69 -12.11
N PRO A 30 -8.24 -13.51 -12.53
CA PRO A 30 -8.91 -14.44 -13.45
C PRO A 30 -8.16 -14.65 -14.78
N ASP A 31 -7.48 -13.64 -15.27
CA ASP A 31 -6.71 -13.68 -16.53
C ASP A 31 -5.20 -13.89 -16.28
N GLY A 32 -4.79 -14.31 -15.07
CA GLY A 32 -3.39 -14.58 -14.75
C GLY A 32 -2.50 -13.33 -14.72
N LEU A 33 -3.08 -12.15 -14.46
CA LEU A 33 -2.33 -10.89 -14.40
C LEU A 33 -1.84 -10.61 -12.98
N GLY A 34 -0.74 -9.88 -12.88
CA GLY A 34 -0.21 -9.32 -11.64
C GLY A 34 0.27 -7.90 -11.85
N LEU A 35 0.74 -7.26 -10.80
CA LEU A 35 1.19 -5.87 -10.85
C LEU A 35 2.65 -5.77 -11.25
N ASP A 36 2.95 -4.85 -12.16
CA ASP A 36 4.29 -4.54 -12.62
C ASP A 36 4.96 -3.48 -11.74
N GLY A 37 6.22 -3.70 -11.42
CA GLY A 37 7.02 -2.78 -10.61
C GLY A 37 8.37 -3.37 -10.24
N HIS A 38 9.23 -2.55 -9.63
CA HIS A 38 10.59 -2.93 -9.25
C HIS A 38 10.59 -3.87 -8.03
N SER A 39 9.76 -3.58 -7.02
CA SER A 39 9.50 -4.43 -5.84
C SER A 39 8.45 -5.49 -6.17
N ASP A 40 7.72 -5.97 -5.17
CA ASP A 40 6.55 -6.82 -5.34
C ASP A 40 5.33 -6.07 -5.93
N ALA A 41 5.43 -4.75 -6.11
CA ALA A 41 4.39 -3.86 -6.64
C ALA A 41 3.07 -3.87 -5.84
N ASP A 42 3.15 -4.05 -4.52
CA ASP A 42 2.00 -3.97 -3.61
C ASP A 42 1.51 -2.52 -3.50
N VAL A 43 0.61 -2.14 -4.39
CA VAL A 43 0.09 -0.78 -4.51
C VAL A 43 -0.61 -0.28 -3.24
N LEU A 44 -1.21 -1.19 -2.46
CA LEU A 44 -1.86 -0.84 -1.18
C LEU A 44 -0.82 -0.45 -0.12
N VAL A 45 0.21 -1.27 0.05
CA VAL A 45 1.27 -0.99 1.03
C VAL A 45 2.09 0.22 0.61
N HIS A 46 2.34 0.42 -0.69
CA HIS A 46 3.02 1.62 -1.21
C HIS A 46 2.27 2.91 -0.88
N ALA A 47 0.95 2.94 -1.11
CA ALA A 47 0.12 4.11 -0.78
C ALA A 47 0.13 4.41 0.73
N ILE A 48 0.11 3.37 1.58
CA ILE A 48 0.20 3.53 3.04
C ILE A 48 1.56 4.10 3.44
N MET A 49 2.66 3.59 2.88
CA MET A 49 4.01 4.12 3.17
C MET A 49 4.13 5.59 2.80
N ASP A 50 3.62 5.99 1.63
CA ASP A 50 3.62 7.39 1.20
C ASP A 50 2.75 8.27 2.11
N ALA A 51 1.62 7.77 2.60
CA ALA A 51 0.80 8.49 3.57
C ALA A 51 1.56 8.72 4.90
N LEU A 52 2.28 7.72 5.40
CA LEU A 52 3.09 7.83 6.61
C LEU A 52 4.23 8.84 6.44
N LEU A 53 4.99 8.74 5.35
CA LEU A 53 6.08 9.67 5.04
C LEU A 53 5.56 11.10 4.83
N GLY A 54 4.46 11.25 4.10
CA GLY A 54 3.83 12.53 3.80
C GLY A 54 3.35 13.26 5.06
N ALA A 55 2.82 12.54 6.05
CA ALA A 55 2.39 13.12 7.32
C ALA A 55 3.52 13.88 8.06
N LEU A 56 4.76 13.44 7.88
CA LEU A 56 5.95 14.06 8.47
C LEU A 56 6.78 14.90 7.47
N SER A 57 6.25 15.13 6.27
CA SER A 57 6.95 15.87 5.20
C SER A 57 8.30 15.27 4.83
N LEU A 58 8.40 13.93 4.85
CA LEU A 58 9.63 13.19 4.58
C LEU A 58 9.85 12.85 3.09
N GLY A 59 8.89 13.19 2.24
CA GLY A 59 8.88 12.83 0.83
C GLY A 59 8.08 11.56 0.58
N ASP A 60 8.54 10.73 -0.31
CA ASP A 60 7.89 9.50 -0.78
C ASP A 60 8.80 8.27 -0.69
N ILE A 61 8.25 7.10 -1.01
CA ILE A 61 9.00 5.84 -1.01
C ILE A 61 10.16 5.81 -2.02
N GLY A 62 10.05 6.53 -3.12
CA GLY A 62 11.13 6.60 -4.13
C GLY A 62 12.41 7.22 -3.59
N LYS A 63 12.31 8.09 -2.59
CA LYS A 63 13.46 8.66 -1.89
C LYS A 63 14.23 7.63 -1.05
N TYR A 64 13.53 6.68 -0.43
CA TYR A 64 14.10 5.69 0.49
C TYR A 64 14.40 4.35 -0.20
N PHE A 65 13.60 4.01 -1.19
CA PHE A 65 13.67 2.76 -1.94
C PHE A 65 13.67 3.04 -3.45
N PRO A 66 14.75 3.69 -3.97
CA PRO A 66 14.78 4.10 -5.37
C PRO A 66 14.65 2.90 -6.32
N PRO A 67 13.85 3.04 -7.39
CA PRO A 67 13.54 1.93 -8.31
C PRO A 67 14.72 1.50 -9.19
N ASP A 68 15.79 2.26 -9.23
CA ASP A 68 17.04 1.94 -9.91
C ASP A 68 18.06 1.21 -9.01
N ASP A 69 17.78 1.10 -7.72
CA ASP A 69 18.64 0.39 -6.76
C ASP A 69 18.32 -1.11 -6.75
N PRO A 70 19.28 -1.96 -7.17
CA PRO A 70 19.06 -3.40 -7.25
C PRO A 70 18.74 -4.08 -5.91
N ARG A 71 19.05 -3.43 -4.77
CA ARG A 71 18.73 -3.96 -3.44
C ARG A 71 17.23 -4.13 -3.22
N TRP A 72 16.40 -3.32 -3.90
CA TRP A 72 14.95 -3.32 -3.73
C TRP A 72 14.22 -4.13 -4.80
N LYS A 73 14.95 -4.74 -5.73
CA LYS A 73 14.35 -5.58 -6.76
C LYS A 73 13.63 -6.78 -6.14
N GLY A 74 12.33 -6.89 -6.38
CA GLY A 74 11.48 -7.94 -5.83
C GLY A 74 11.28 -7.85 -4.30
N ALA A 75 11.61 -6.72 -3.67
CA ALA A 75 11.47 -6.54 -2.23
C ALA A 75 10.02 -6.72 -1.78
N ASP A 76 9.84 -7.36 -0.63
CA ASP A 76 8.56 -7.47 0.06
C ASP A 76 8.17 -6.10 0.65
N SER A 77 7.08 -5.51 0.16
CA SER A 77 6.63 -4.21 0.60
C SER A 77 6.23 -4.16 2.08
N LEU A 78 5.83 -5.27 2.68
CA LEU A 78 5.60 -5.33 4.13
C LEU A 78 6.90 -5.13 4.93
N VAL A 79 8.03 -5.59 4.43
CA VAL A 79 9.35 -5.34 5.03
C VAL A 79 9.75 -3.87 4.85
N LEU A 80 9.45 -3.28 3.69
CA LEU A 80 9.68 -1.85 3.46
C LEU A 80 8.81 -0.99 4.39
N LEU A 81 7.57 -1.41 4.63
CA LEU A 81 6.65 -0.74 5.58
C LEU A 81 7.23 -0.70 6.99
N GLU A 82 7.84 -1.78 7.48
CA GLU A 82 8.53 -1.79 8.79
C GLU A 82 9.61 -0.71 8.87
N GLN A 83 10.38 -0.53 7.81
CA GLN A 83 11.43 0.50 7.75
C GLN A 83 10.83 1.91 7.79
N VAL A 84 9.71 2.14 7.08
CA VAL A 84 9.00 3.43 7.14
C VAL A 84 8.44 3.70 8.53
N VAL A 85 7.86 2.68 9.18
CA VAL A 85 7.36 2.80 10.57
C VAL A 85 8.49 3.12 11.53
N ALA A 86 9.66 2.50 11.37
CA ALA A 86 10.84 2.83 12.17
C ALA A 86 11.28 4.30 11.97
N LEU A 87 11.26 4.81 10.72
CA LEU A 87 11.54 6.22 10.43
C LEU A 87 10.55 7.18 11.12
N VAL A 88 9.29 6.80 11.23
CA VAL A 88 8.25 7.56 11.95
C VAL A 88 8.54 7.56 13.45
N ALA A 89 8.84 6.38 14.02
CA ALA A 89 9.13 6.22 15.45
C ALA A 89 10.40 6.96 15.88
N ASP A 90 11.47 6.93 15.07
CA ASP A 90 12.74 7.64 15.32
C ASP A 90 12.55 9.16 15.44
N ARG A 91 11.44 9.69 14.92
CA ARG A 91 11.07 11.11 15.01
C ARG A 91 10.12 11.41 16.17
N GLY A 92 9.86 10.42 17.03
CA GLY A 92 8.97 10.56 18.19
C GLY A 92 7.48 10.52 17.85
N TRP A 93 7.11 10.01 16.65
CA TRP A 93 5.72 9.90 16.22
C TRP A 93 5.24 8.46 16.24
N GLN A 94 3.93 8.30 16.43
CA GLN A 94 3.26 7.01 16.44
C GLN A 94 2.10 7.03 15.45
N VAL A 95 1.85 5.89 14.81
CA VAL A 95 0.69 5.73 13.93
C VAL A 95 -0.55 5.53 14.79
N VAL A 96 -1.55 6.38 14.60
CA VAL A 96 -2.86 6.25 15.25
C VAL A 96 -3.75 5.30 14.49
N ASN A 97 -3.91 5.55 13.18
CA ASN A 97 -4.65 4.68 12.26
C ASN A 97 -4.24 4.97 10.82
N VAL A 98 -4.58 4.05 9.94
CA VAL A 98 -4.54 4.22 8.49
C VAL A 98 -5.90 3.82 7.90
N ASP A 99 -6.29 4.48 6.81
CA ASP A 99 -7.45 4.11 6.02
C ASP A 99 -7.07 4.12 4.54
N SER A 100 -7.61 3.19 3.78
CA SER A 100 -7.24 3.02 2.38
C SER A 100 -8.41 2.55 1.52
N VAL A 101 -8.36 2.89 0.25
CA VAL A 101 -9.28 2.39 -0.77
C VAL A 101 -8.48 1.89 -1.98
N VAL A 102 -8.68 0.63 -2.32
CA VAL A 102 -8.11 0.01 -3.51
C VAL A 102 -9.14 0.08 -4.63
N ILE A 103 -8.73 0.60 -5.77
CA ILE A 103 -9.56 0.69 -6.97
C ILE A 103 -9.13 -0.42 -7.93
N ALA A 104 -10.00 -1.42 -8.10
CA ALA A 104 -9.76 -2.59 -8.94
C ALA A 104 -11.06 -3.15 -9.48
N GLU A 105 -11.13 -3.42 -10.77
CA GLU A 105 -12.28 -4.12 -11.35
C GLU A 105 -12.27 -5.60 -10.96
N ARG A 106 -11.12 -6.27 -11.07
CA ARG A 106 -10.89 -7.67 -10.72
C ARG A 106 -9.51 -7.87 -10.08
N PRO A 107 -9.30 -8.90 -9.25
CA PRO A 107 -10.30 -9.79 -8.67
C PRO A 107 -11.16 -9.12 -7.59
N LYS A 108 -12.19 -9.80 -7.06
CA LYS A 108 -12.92 -9.34 -5.88
C LYS A 108 -12.04 -9.41 -4.64
N LEU A 109 -11.82 -8.28 -3.98
CA LEU A 109 -10.92 -8.16 -2.83
C LEU A 109 -11.59 -8.49 -1.50
N LYS A 110 -12.91 -8.44 -1.41
CA LYS A 110 -13.67 -8.64 -0.16
C LYS A 110 -13.23 -9.87 0.65
N PRO A 111 -12.97 -11.06 0.06
CA PRO A 111 -12.54 -12.22 0.83
C PRO A 111 -11.15 -12.10 1.46
N HIS A 112 -10.32 -11.14 0.99
CA HIS A 112 -8.93 -10.99 1.38
C HIS A 112 -8.67 -9.81 2.33
N ILE A 113 -9.68 -8.94 2.54
CA ILE A 113 -9.52 -7.69 3.28
C ILE A 113 -9.04 -7.92 4.72
N GLU A 114 -9.60 -8.90 5.44
CA GLU A 114 -9.20 -9.17 6.82
C GLU A 114 -7.75 -9.65 6.92
N ALA A 115 -7.30 -10.48 5.99
CA ALA A 115 -5.90 -10.91 5.94
C ALA A 115 -4.95 -9.75 5.63
N MET A 116 -5.33 -8.85 4.71
CA MET A 116 -4.57 -7.63 4.41
C MET A 116 -4.46 -6.72 5.63
N ARG A 117 -5.58 -6.45 6.32
CA ARG A 117 -5.61 -5.63 7.54
C ARG A 117 -4.71 -6.18 8.61
N THR A 118 -4.79 -7.48 8.89
CA THR A 118 -3.98 -8.17 9.89
C THR A 118 -2.49 -8.09 9.55
N ALA A 119 -2.12 -8.35 8.31
CA ALA A 119 -0.72 -8.29 7.87
C ALA A 119 -0.13 -6.88 7.99
N ILE A 120 -0.87 -5.85 7.55
CA ILE A 120 -0.44 -4.46 7.63
C ILE A 120 -0.34 -4.00 9.09
N ALA A 121 -1.36 -4.29 9.91
CA ALA A 121 -1.40 -3.92 11.31
C ALA A 121 -0.22 -4.48 12.09
N ALA A 122 0.14 -5.75 11.85
CA ALA A 122 1.29 -6.40 12.47
C ALA A 122 2.61 -5.69 12.14
N ARG A 123 2.77 -5.16 10.91
CA ARG A 123 3.99 -4.43 10.50
C ARG A 123 4.04 -3.00 11.04
N ILE A 124 2.89 -2.36 11.19
CA ILE A 124 2.81 -1.02 11.80
C ILE A 124 2.92 -1.09 13.33
N GLY A 125 2.53 -2.20 13.95
CA GLY A 125 2.48 -2.36 15.40
C GLY A 125 1.23 -1.74 16.03
N ILE A 126 0.09 -1.81 15.34
CA ILE A 126 -1.22 -1.34 15.81
C ILE A 126 -2.26 -2.46 15.71
N GLU A 127 -3.41 -2.27 16.35
CA GLU A 127 -4.52 -3.23 16.25
C GLU A 127 -5.15 -3.23 14.84
N PRO A 128 -5.60 -4.39 14.32
CA PRO A 128 -6.21 -4.49 12.99
C PRO A 128 -7.41 -3.55 12.78
N GLU A 129 -8.15 -3.21 13.85
CA GLU A 129 -9.27 -2.27 13.83
C GLU A 129 -8.85 -0.84 13.47
N ARG A 130 -7.55 -0.54 13.58
CA ARG A 130 -6.98 0.76 13.19
C ARG A 130 -6.46 0.78 11.75
N VAL A 131 -6.63 -0.31 11.02
CA VAL A 131 -6.26 -0.43 9.60
C VAL A 131 -7.52 -0.59 8.78
N GLY A 132 -7.94 0.48 8.08
CA GLY A 132 -9.04 0.45 7.15
C GLY A 132 -8.56 0.02 5.76
N VAL A 133 -9.20 -0.99 5.18
CA VAL A 133 -9.03 -1.40 3.78
C VAL A 133 -10.39 -1.57 3.15
N LYS A 134 -10.67 -0.75 2.15
CA LYS A 134 -11.88 -0.80 1.32
C LYS A 134 -11.48 -1.11 -0.12
N ALA A 135 -12.39 -1.70 -0.86
CA ALA A 135 -12.23 -1.92 -2.28
C ALA A 135 -13.45 -1.37 -3.04
N THR A 136 -13.18 -0.77 -4.19
CA THR A 136 -14.20 -0.31 -5.11
C THR A 136 -13.76 -0.58 -6.55
N THR A 137 -14.73 -0.67 -7.45
CA THR A 137 -14.47 -0.56 -8.88
C THR A 137 -14.46 0.91 -9.30
N ASN A 138 -14.00 1.18 -10.51
CA ASN A 138 -14.11 2.51 -11.11
C ASN A 138 -15.27 2.59 -12.11
N GLU A 139 -16.27 1.69 -11.95
CA GLU A 139 -17.47 1.63 -12.82
C GLU A 139 -17.10 1.59 -14.32
N LYS A 140 -16.01 0.87 -14.64
CA LYS A 140 -15.45 0.77 -16.00
C LYS A 140 -14.93 2.08 -16.58
N LEU A 141 -14.72 3.10 -15.77
CA LEU A 141 -14.15 4.37 -16.14
C LEU A 141 -12.64 4.43 -15.87
N GLY A 142 -11.92 5.13 -16.72
CA GLY A 142 -10.49 5.36 -16.58
C GLY A 142 -9.63 4.09 -16.76
N PRO A 143 -8.33 4.16 -16.46
CA PRO A 143 -7.40 3.05 -16.64
C PRO A 143 -7.75 1.86 -15.74
N GLU A 144 -8.18 2.08 -14.50
CA GLU A 144 -8.60 1.01 -13.59
C GLU A 144 -9.88 0.33 -14.13
N GLY A 145 -10.82 1.13 -14.64
CA GLY A 145 -12.07 0.63 -15.24
C GLY A 145 -11.85 -0.17 -16.51
N ARG A 146 -10.76 0.09 -17.26
CA ARG A 146 -10.32 -0.72 -18.41
C ARG A 146 -9.38 -1.87 -18.04
N GLU A 147 -9.17 -2.08 -16.73
CA GLU A 147 -8.28 -3.12 -16.19
C GLU A 147 -6.82 -2.99 -16.70
N GLU A 148 -6.37 -1.77 -16.92
CA GLU A 148 -4.97 -1.48 -17.28
C GLU A 148 -4.06 -1.47 -16.04
N GLY A 149 -4.64 -1.29 -14.86
CA GLY A 149 -3.92 -1.23 -13.60
C GLY A 149 -4.84 -1.30 -12.39
N ILE A 150 -4.22 -1.32 -11.22
CA ILE A 150 -4.86 -1.20 -9.91
C ILE A 150 -4.23 0.01 -9.22
N SER A 151 -5.06 0.86 -8.63
CA SER A 151 -4.60 2.00 -7.83
C SER A 151 -5.07 1.90 -6.39
N CYS A 152 -4.40 2.64 -5.53
CA CYS A 152 -4.77 2.78 -4.13
C CYS A 152 -4.56 4.21 -3.66
N GLN A 153 -5.50 4.68 -2.87
CA GLN A 153 -5.36 5.90 -2.08
C GLN A 153 -5.39 5.55 -0.60
N ALA A 154 -4.50 6.15 0.18
CA ALA A 154 -4.43 5.95 1.62
C ALA A 154 -4.30 7.28 2.36
N VAL A 155 -4.77 7.29 3.60
CA VAL A 155 -4.52 8.35 4.58
C VAL A 155 -3.97 7.74 5.85
N ALA A 156 -3.10 8.47 6.53
CA ALA A 156 -2.55 8.08 7.82
C ALA A 156 -2.68 9.23 8.81
N LEU A 157 -3.03 8.90 10.06
CA LEU A 157 -3.02 9.82 11.18
C LEU A 157 -1.89 9.41 12.13
N LEU A 158 -1.04 10.38 12.45
CA LEU A 158 0.07 10.25 13.39
C LEU A 158 -0.15 11.15 14.60
N GLN A 159 0.44 10.76 15.73
CA GLN A 159 0.48 11.56 16.96
C GLN A 159 1.86 11.53 17.62
N CYS A 160 2.17 12.58 18.39
CA CYS A 160 3.30 12.63 19.33
C CYS A 160 2.90 13.32 20.63
#